data_b4130930715071431f51974e4ffbfff6
#
_entry.id   b4130930715071431f51974e4ffbfff6
#
_cell.length_a   1.000
_cell.length_b   1.000
_cell.length_c   1.000
_cell.angle_alpha   90.00
_cell.angle_beta   90.00
_cell.angle_gamma   90.00
#
_symmetry.space_group_name_H-M   'P 1'
#
loop_
_entity.id
_entity.type
_entity.pdbx_description
1 polymer ?
#
loop_
_entity_poly.entity_id
_entity_poly.type
_entity_poly.pdbx_seq_one_letter_code
_entity_poly.pdbx_strand_id
1 'polypeptide(L)'
;MRLVESMAAEERAKNHALLADRLIQGLNLNGNGRKPLGLAVPDEKALDLLHEIVPRRALDSLVLPPVVRMACDELVEEHHRADLLRTYNLEPRHRVLLAGPPGNGKTTLAEALADALMVPLFVVRYESVIGSFLGETSQRLRRVFEHIASRRCVLFFDEFDTLGKERGDTHETGEIKRVVSTLLMQIDALPSHAVTVVASNHPELLDRAVWRRFQLRLELPPPTRSMLEEWFRRFQDRVGEPLGWSPRALAMRLKGLSFAEAEQFGEDVLRRHVLALPDSNLKRIVETRLEAWQQRFTVRPDEPTRMTERIQDS
;
A
#
# COMPACT_ATOMS: atom_id res chain seq x y z
N MET A 1 -36.06 -7.40 3.98
CA MET A 1 -36.25 -7.71 2.54
C MET A 1 -36.45 -6.44 1.71
N ARG A 2 -37.57 -5.73 1.82
CA ARG A 2 -37.87 -4.53 0.99
C ARG A 2 -36.79 -3.45 0.97
N LEU A 3 -36.06 -3.22 2.06
CA LEU A 3 -35.01 -2.19 2.12
C LEU A 3 -33.79 -2.55 1.23
N VAL A 4 -33.36 -3.81 1.27
CA VAL A 4 -32.20 -4.27 0.47
C VAL A 4 -32.55 -4.39 -1.01
N GLU A 5 -33.81 -4.75 -1.34
CA GLU A 5 -34.32 -4.72 -2.71
C GLU A 5 -34.38 -3.29 -3.27
N SER A 6 -34.75 -2.31 -2.44
CA SER A 6 -34.76 -0.88 -2.79
C SER A 6 -33.33 -0.37 -3.01
N MET A 7 -32.38 -0.72 -2.14
CA MET A 7 -30.97 -0.36 -2.29
C MET A 7 -30.34 -1.00 -3.55
N ALA A 8 -30.67 -2.27 -3.83
CA ALA A 8 -30.18 -2.93 -5.05
C ALA A 8 -30.75 -2.29 -6.33
N ALA A 9 -32.00 -1.84 -6.32
CA ALA A 9 -32.61 -1.11 -7.44
C ALA A 9 -31.96 0.27 -7.64
N GLU A 10 -31.64 0.96 -6.54
CA GLU A 10 -30.98 2.26 -6.57
C GLU A 10 -29.54 2.16 -7.09
N GLU A 11 -28.80 1.11 -6.69
CA GLU A 11 -27.44 0.86 -7.19
C GLU A 11 -27.41 0.42 -8.65
N ARG A 12 -28.43 -0.29 -9.14
CA ARG A 12 -28.58 -0.56 -10.58
C ARG A 12 -28.82 0.71 -11.39
N ALA A 13 -29.59 1.66 -10.85
CA ALA A 13 -29.85 2.94 -11.49
C ALA A 13 -28.58 3.82 -11.57
N LYS A 14 -27.62 3.60 -10.67
CA LYS A 14 -26.30 4.27 -10.65
C LYS A 14 -25.23 3.51 -11.47
N ASN A 15 -25.61 2.53 -12.29
CA ASN A 15 -24.71 1.68 -13.09
C ASN A 15 -23.77 0.76 -12.25
N HIS A 16 -24.06 0.54 -10.97
CA HIS A 16 -23.32 -0.38 -10.10
C HIS A 16 -23.95 -1.77 -10.09
N ALA A 17 -24.11 -2.37 -11.26
CA ALA A 17 -24.78 -3.66 -11.44
C ALA A 17 -24.21 -4.79 -10.55
N LEU A 18 -22.91 -4.83 -10.36
CA LEU A 18 -22.22 -5.81 -9.52
C LEU A 18 -22.57 -5.67 -8.02
N LEU A 19 -22.73 -4.45 -7.53
CA LEU A 19 -23.12 -4.19 -6.14
C LEU A 19 -24.59 -4.57 -5.92
N ALA A 20 -25.46 -4.24 -6.87
CA ALA A 20 -26.87 -4.62 -6.85
C ALA A 20 -27.07 -6.15 -6.84
N ASP A 21 -26.32 -6.88 -7.67
CA ASP A 21 -26.39 -8.35 -7.73
C ASP A 21 -25.87 -9.01 -6.44
N ARG A 22 -24.85 -8.42 -5.78
CA ARG A 22 -24.38 -8.88 -4.47
C ARG A 22 -25.38 -8.66 -3.34
N LEU A 23 -26.08 -7.53 -3.34
CA LEU A 23 -27.16 -7.26 -2.38
C LEU A 23 -28.29 -8.29 -2.54
N ILE A 24 -28.62 -8.68 -3.77
CA ILE A 24 -29.64 -9.70 -4.06
C ILE A 24 -29.14 -11.12 -3.73
N GLN A 25 -27.90 -11.45 -4.03
CA GLN A 25 -27.31 -12.74 -3.65
C GLN A 25 -27.25 -12.92 -2.13
N GLY A 26 -26.94 -11.86 -1.38
CA GLY A 26 -26.97 -11.87 0.09
C GLY A 26 -28.37 -12.19 0.65
N LEU A 27 -29.44 -11.79 -0.05
CA LEU A 27 -30.83 -12.13 0.33
C LEU A 27 -31.18 -13.59 0.03
N ASN A 28 -30.72 -14.14 -1.08
CA ASN A 28 -31.04 -15.51 -1.51
C ASN A 28 -30.28 -16.57 -0.69
N LEU A 29 -29.14 -16.24 -0.06
CA LEU A 29 -28.41 -17.15 0.83
C LEU A 29 -29.11 -17.39 2.16
N ASN A 30 -30.06 -16.54 2.56
CA ASN A 30 -30.87 -16.74 3.78
C ASN A 30 -32.10 -17.65 3.62
N GLY A 31 -32.36 -18.15 2.41
CA GLY A 31 -33.58 -18.95 2.11
C GLY A 31 -33.41 -20.46 2.14
N ASN A 32 -32.23 -21.01 2.09
CA ASN A 32 -32.03 -22.46 2.07
C ASN A 32 -30.98 -22.86 3.12
N GLY A 33 -31.44 -23.45 4.21
CA GLY A 33 -30.86 -24.26 5.30
C GLY A 33 -29.37 -24.63 5.32
N ARG A 34 -28.48 -23.89 4.67
CA ARG A 34 -27.04 -23.93 4.97
C ARG A 34 -26.82 -22.97 6.13
N LYS A 35 -26.34 -23.53 7.26
CA LYS A 35 -25.83 -22.75 8.37
C LYS A 35 -25.01 -21.59 7.77
N PRO A 36 -25.29 -20.33 8.17
CA PRO A 36 -24.40 -19.25 7.80
C PRO A 36 -23.00 -19.72 8.23
N LEU A 37 -22.03 -19.63 7.33
CA LEU A 37 -20.63 -19.67 7.75
C LEU A 37 -20.58 -18.63 8.87
N GLY A 38 -20.45 -19.12 10.12
CA GLY A 38 -20.53 -18.26 11.29
C GLY A 38 -19.64 -17.06 11.01
N LEU A 39 -20.18 -15.88 11.20
CA LEU A 39 -19.36 -14.70 11.39
C LEU A 39 -18.33 -15.14 12.40
N ALA A 40 -17.11 -15.40 11.95
CA ALA A 40 -16.03 -15.82 12.81
C ALA A 40 -15.98 -14.76 13.89
N VAL A 41 -16.28 -15.14 15.15
CA VAL A 41 -16.19 -14.24 16.29
C VAL A 41 -14.83 -13.61 16.18
N PRO A 42 -14.72 -12.28 16.15
CA PRO A 42 -13.43 -11.63 16.02
C PRO A 42 -12.52 -12.18 17.12
N ASP A 43 -11.40 -12.81 16.76
CA ASP A 43 -10.39 -13.13 17.76
C ASP A 43 -9.77 -11.78 18.17
N GLU A 44 -10.23 -11.23 19.31
CA GLU A 44 -9.78 -9.94 19.84
C GLU A 44 -8.25 -9.88 19.89
N LYS A 45 -7.61 -11.02 20.23
CA LYS A 45 -6.15 -11.13 20.27
C LYS A 45 -5.48 -11.10 18.89
N ALA A 46 -6.19 -11.47 17.82
CA ALA A 46 -5.70 -11.30 16.46
C ALA A 46 -5.86 -9.85 15.98
N LEU A 47 -6.91 -9.15 16.43
CA LEU A 47 -7.13 -7.73 16.11
C LEU A 47 -6.06 -6.82 16.71
N ASP A 48 -5.50 -7.16 17.87
CA ASP A 48 -4.39 -6.39 18.46
C ASP A 48 -3.11 -6.43 17.59
N LEU A 49 -2.97 -7.47 16.76
CA LEU A 49 -1.83 -7.68 15.87
C LEU A 49 -2.02 -7.05 14.48
N LEU A 50 -3.25 -6.62 14.18
CA LEU A 50 -3.65 -6.08 12.89
C LEU A 50 -4.21 -4.68 13.07
N HIS A 51 -3.97 -3.83 12.08
CA HIS A 51 -4.65 -2.56 11.95
C HIS A 51 -5.58 -2.64 10.73
N GLU A 52 -6.89 -2.60 10.99
CA GLU A 52 -7.89 -2.58 9.92
C GLU A 52 -8.07 -1.16 9.41
N ILE A 53 -7.94 -0.99 8.10
CA ILE A 53 -8.14 0.28 7.41
C ILE A 53 -9.31 0.09 6.42
N VAL A 54 -10.25 1.02 6.47
CA VAL A 54 -11.28 1.15 5.43
C VAL A 54 -10.66 1.92 4.26
N PRO A 55 -10.45 1.28 3.10
CA PRO A 55 -9.80 1.91 1.96
C PRO A 55 -10.60 3.10 1.44
N ARG A 56 -9.89 4.17 1.05
CA ARG A 56 -10.49 5.40 0.50
C ARG A 56 -9.76 5.91 -0.75
N ARG A 57 -8.65 5.30 -1.10
CA ARG A 57 -7.81 5.71 -2.23
C ARG A 57 -8.18 4.90 -3.46
N ALA A 58 -8.79 5.55 -4.45
CA ALA A 58 -9.07 4.90 -5.73
C ALA A 58 -7.77 4.67 -6.52
N LEU A 59 -7.67 3.52 -7.20
CA LEU A 59 -6.51 3.15 -8.01
C LEU A 59 -6.25 4.18 -9.14
N ASP A 60 -7.31 4.80 -9.68
CA ASP A 60 -7.23 5.84 -10.70
C ASP A 60 -6.63 7.15 -10.20
N SER A 61 -6.66 7.39 -8.90
CA SER A 61 -6.05 8.57 -8.29
C SER A 61 -4.52 8.52 -8.26
N LEU A 62 -3.93 7.32 -8.43
CA LEU A 62 -2.49 7.13 -8.35
C LEU A 62 -1.80 7.39 -9.70
N VAL A 63 -0.61 7.98 -9.64
CA VAL A 63 0.28 8.09 -10.79
C VAL A 63 1.25 6.90 -10.74
N LEU A 64 1.03 5.92 -11.59
CA LEU A 64 1.79 4.66 -11.61
C LEU A 64 2.51 4.49 -12.94
N PRO A 65 3.64 3.75 -12.96
CA PRO A 65 4.21 3.26 -14.21
C PRO A 65 3.18 2.42 -14.98
N PRO A 66 3.11 2.51 -16.31
CA PRO A 66 2.09 1.81 -17.11
C PRO A 66 2.06 0.29 -16.86
N VAL A 67 3.24 -0.33 -16.69
CA VAL A 67 3.35 -1.77 -16.42
C VAL A 67 2.76 -2.14 -15.05
N VAL A 68 3.01 -1.30 -14.04
CA VAL A 68 2.44 -1.49 -12.69
C VAL A 68 0.93 -1.32 -12.74
N ARG A 69 0.46 -0.29 -13.43
CA ARG A 69 -0.98 -0.04 -13.58
C ARG A 69 -1.68 -1.22 -14.25
N MET A 70 -1.16 -1.70 -15.36
CA MET A 70 -1.72 -2.84 -16.10
C MET A 70 -1.77 -4.09 -15.20
N ALA A 71 -0.70 -4.40 -14.48
CA ALA A 71 -0.67 -5.56 -13.58
C ALA A 71 -1.67 -5.45 -12.42
N CYS A 72 -1.93 -4.23 -11.92
CA CYS A 72 -2.97 -3.99 -10.91
C CYS A 72 -4.37 -4.18 -11.49
N ASP A 73 -4.64 -3.66 -12.69
CA ASP A 73 -5.93 -3.80 -13.36
C ASP A 73 -6.23 -5.28 -13.67
N GLU A 74 -5.24 -6.04 -14.15
CA GLU A 74 -5.35 -7.50 -14.33
C GLU A 74 -5.65 -8.23 -13.02
N LEU A 75 -4.94 -7.91 -11.93
CA LEU A 75 -5.19 -8.51 -10.62
C LEU A 75 -6.64 -8.27 -10.17
N VAL A 76 -7.12 -7.04 -10.32
CA VAL A 76 -8.49 -6.67 -9.95
C VAL A 76 -9.51 -7.43 -10.83
N GLU A 77 -9.27 -7.50 -12.13
CA GLU A 77 -10.12 -8.28 -13.05
C GLU A 77 -10.16 -9.76 -12.68
N GLU A 78 -9.01 -10.39 -12.40
CA GLU A 78 -8.94 -11.79 -11.99
C GLU A 78 -9.79 -12.07 -10.73
N HIS A 79 -9.74 -11.19 -9.75
CA HIS A 79 -10.53 -11.33 -8.53
C HIS A 79 -12.03 -11.10 -8.75
N HIS A 80 -12.41 -10.17 -9.63
CA HIS A 80 -13.80 -9.94 -9.99
C HIS A 80 -14.37 -11.10 -10.81
N ARG A 81 -13.52 -11.78 -11.59
CA ARG A 81 -13.90 -12.92 -12.45
C ARG A 81 -13.35 -14.25 -11.95
N ALA A 82 -13.12 -14.37 -10.63
CA ALA A 82 -12.51 -15.56 -10.03
C ALA A 82 -13.27 -16.85 -10.36
N ASP A 83 -14.59 -16.78 -10.41
CA ASP A 83 -15.40 -17.96 -10.73
C ASP A 83 -15.19 -18.43 -12.18
N LEU A 84 -14.98 -17.50 -13.12
CA LEU A 84 -14.61 -17.86 -14.49
C LEU A 84 -13.23 -18.54 -14.54
N LEU A 85 -12.23 -18.01 -13.83
CA LEU A 85 -10.91 -18.62 -13.78
C LEU A 85 -10.96 -20.07 -13.25
N ARG A 86 -11.79 -20.31 -12.21
CA ARG A 86 -11.96 -21.64 -11.63
C ARG A 86 -12.57 -22.66 -12.57
N THR A 87 -13.40 -22.24 -13.54
CA THR A 87 -13.91 -23.15 -14.57
C THR A 87 -12.80 -23.70 -15.46
N TYR A 88 -11.66 -23.01 -15.52
CA TYR A 88 -10.44 -23.42 -16.23
C TYR A 88 -9.35 -23.97 -15.30
N ASN A 89 -9.70 -24.31 -14.03
CA ASN A 89 -8.76 -24.75 -13.00
C ASN A 89 -7.64 -23.74 -12.71
N LEU A 90 -7.95 -22.45 -12.83
CA LEU A 90 -7.04 -21.34 -12.50
C LEU A 90 -7.54 -20.62 -11.25
N GLU A 91 -6.62 -20.21 -10.38
CA GLU A 91 -6.94 -19.34 -9.26
C GLU A 91 -6.41 -17.92 -9.53
N PRO A 92 -7.14 -16.87 -9.07
CA PRO A 92 -6.65 -15.49 -9.19
C PRO A 92 -5.32 -15.33 -8.46
N ARG A 93 -4.43 -14.53 -9.03
CA ARG A 93 -3.18 -14.15 -8.37
C ARG A 93 -3.51 -13.39 -7.09
N HIS A 94 -2.83 -13.68 -6.00
CA HIS A 94 -3.12 -13.12 -4.69
C HIS A 94 -1.89 -12.81 -3.85
N ARG A 95 -0.68 -13.00 -4.41
CA ARG A 95 0.58 -12.70 -3.71
C ARG A 95 1.37 -11.68 -4.49
N VAL A 96 1.46 -10.48 -3.93
CA VAL A 96 2.06 -9.30 -4.56
C VAL A 96 3.25 -8.83 -3.74
N LEU A 97 4.39 -8.60 -4.38
CA LEU A 97 5.55 -7.94 -3.80
C LEU A 97 5.71 -6.56 -4.43
N LEU A 98 5.71 -5.53 -3.59
CA LEU A 98 5.98 -4.15 -3.97
C LEU A 98 7.41 -3.81 -3.58
N ALA A 99 8.23 -3.48 -4.54
CA ALA A 99 9.63 -3.12 -4.35
C ALA A 99 9.89 -1.67 -4.76
N GLY A 100 10.78 -0.99 -4.06
CA GLY A 100 11.21 0.36 -4.45
C GLY A 100 11.53 1.25 -3.26
N PRO A 101 12.17 2.40 -3.48
CA PRO A 101 12.59 3.29 -2.40
C PRO A 101 11.40 3.85 -1.61
N PRO A 102 11.65 4.35 -0.38
CA PRO A 102 10.61 4.91 0.48
C PRO A 102 9.94 6.13 -0.18
N GLY A 103 8.68 6.41 0.22
CA GLY A 103 7.94 7.56 -0.26
C GLY A 103 7.36 7.44 -1.67
N ASN A 104 7.44 6.29 -2.34
CA ASN A 104 6.94 6.09 -3.71
C ASN A 104 5.59 5.36 -3.77
N GLY A 105 4.83 5.38 -2.68
CA GLY A 105 3.41 5.00 -2.70
C GLY A 105 3.12 3.51 -2.56
N LYS A 106 4.03 2.68 -2.01
CA LYS A 106 3.78 1.24 -1.80
C LYS A 106 2.56 0.98 -0.91
N THR A 107 2.51 1.62 0.25
CA THR A 107 1.38 1.52 1.19
C THR A 107 0.10 2.08 0.58
N THR A 108 0.21 3.19 -0.16
CA THR A 108 -0.93 3.80 -0.87
C THR A 108 -1.45 2.89 -1.98
N LEU A 109 -0.58 2.16 -2.69
CA LEU A 109 -0.98 1.19 -3.70
C LEU A 109 -1.69 -0.02 -3.08
N ALA A 110 -1.21 -0.51 -1.93
CA ALA A 110 -1.89 -1.59 -1.20
C ALA A 110 -3.33 -1.17 -0.78
N GLU A 111 -3.50 0.07 -0.30
CA GLU A 111 -4.82 0.64 0.01
C GLU A 111 -5.69 0.74 -1.24
N ALA A 112 -5.15 1.24 -2.36
CA ALA A 112 -5.89 1.38 -3.61
C ALA A 112 -6.29 0.03 -4.23
N LEU A 113 -5.48 -1.01 -4.07
CA LEU A 113 -5.86 -2.37 -4.46
C LEU A 113 -7.00 -2.90 -3.60
N ALA A 114 -6.99 -2.64 -2.29
CA ALA A 114 -8.07 -3.04 -1.40
C ALA A 114 -9.39 -2.32 -1.75
N ASP A 115 -9.33 -1.03 -2.09
CA ASP A 115 -10.47 -0.24 -2.57
C ASP A 115 -11.02 -0.83 -3.88
N ALA A 116 -10.17 -1.06 -4.87
CA ALA A 116 -10.57 -1.62 -6.17
C ALA A 116 -11.16 -3.04 -6.04
N LEU A 117 -10.68 -3.84 -5.08
CA LEU A 117 -11.21 -5.16 -4.77
C LEU A 117 -12.47 -5.10 -3.88
N MET A 118 -12.83 -3.92 -3.36
CA MET A 118 -13.94 -3.68 -2.42
C MET A 118 -13.84 -4.54 -1.15
N VAL A 119 -12.66 -4.60 -0.56
CA VAL A 119 -12.37 -5.37 0.65
C VAL A 119 -11.60 -4.53 1.67
N PRO A 120 -11.64 -4.85 2.97
CA PRO A 120 -10.82 -4.17 3.97
C PRO A 120 -9.32 -4.43 3.75
N LEU A 121 -8.51 -3.46 4.18
CA LEU A 121 -7.06 -3.58 4.26
C LEU A 121 -6.65 -3.87 5.71
N PHE A 122 -5.97 -4.98 5.94
CA PHE A 122 -5.34 -5.31 7.23
C PHE A 122 -3.84 -5.10 7.14
N VAL A 123 -3.32 -4.19 7.95
CA VAL A 123 -1.88 -3.93 8.07
C VAL A 123 -1.33 -4.67 9.27
N VAL A 124 -0.28 -5.47 9.07
CA VAL A 124 0.37 -6.21 10.14
C VAL A 124 1.24 -5.27 10.99
N ARG A 125 1.04 -5.30 12.29
CA ARG A 125 1.84 -4.55 13.28
C ARG A 125 3.02 -5.40 13.73
N TYR A 126 4.19 -5.19 13.16
CA TYR A 126 5.38 -5.98 13.49
C TYR A 126 5.74 -5.91 14.98
N GLU A 127 5.65 -4.73 15.60
CA GLU A 127 5.96 -4.54 17.03
C GLU A 127 5.08 -5.43 17.92
N SER A 128 3.85 -5.68 17.49
CA SER A 128 2.92 -6.53 18.23
C SER A 128 3.09 -8.02 17.89
N VAL A 129 3.58 -8.32 16.71
CA VAL A 129 3.77 -9.71 16.23
C VAL A 129 5.09 -10.29 16.73
N ILE A 130 6.18 -9.50 16.67
CA ILE A 130 7.50 -9.92 17.15
C ILE A 130 7.49 -9.82 18.68
N GLY A 131 7.40 -10.98 19.35
CA GLY A 131 7.49 -11.09 20.80
C GLY A 131 8.91 -11.33 21.26
N SER A 132 9.15 -11.15 22.57
CA SER A 132 10.45 -11.41 23.19
C SER A 132 10.88 -12.89 23.11
N PHE A 133 9.95 -13.81 22.82
CA PHE A 133 10.17 -15.23 22.67
C PHE A 133 9.66 -15.77 21.33
N LEU A 134 10.46 -16.57 20.67
CA LEU A 134 10.20 -17.15 19.34
C LEU A 134 8.87 -17.94 19.28
N GLY A 135 8.55 -18.68 20.34
CA GLY A 135 7.32 -19.47 20.45
C GLY A 135 6.06 -18.59 20.42
N GLU A 136 6.11 -17.40 21.03
CA GLU A 136 5.02 -16.44 21.02
C GLU A 136 4.82 -15.82 19.62
N THR A 137 5.90 -15.46 18.95
CA THR A 137 5.86 -14.90 17.60
C THR A 137 5.17 -15.85 16.62
N SER A 138 5.53 -17.14 16.65
CA SER A 138 4.91 -18.16 15.80
C SER A 138 3.41 -18.34 16.07
N GLN A 139 3.01 -18.30 17.36
CA GLN A 139 1.59 -18.38 17.74
C GLN A 139 0.81 -17.14 17.33
N ARG A 140 1.38 -15.95 17.49
CA ARG A 140 0.78 -14.67 17.08
C ARG A 140 0.57 -14.64 15.57
N LEU A 141 1.60 -14.98 14.79
CA LEU A 141 1.49 -15.12 13.33
C LEU A 141 0.38 -16.09 12.94
N ARG A 142 0.34 -17.28 13.55
CA ARG A 142 -0.70 -18.26 13.24
C ARG A 142 -2.11 -17.69 13.45
N ARG A 143 -2.38 -16.98 14.55
CA ARG A 143 -3.68 -16.35 14.82
C ARG A 143 -4.03 -15.31 13.74
N VAL A 144 -3.05 -14.48 13.35
CA VAL A 144 -3.24 -13.51 12.24
C VAL A 144 -3.70 -14.24 10.98
N PHE A 145 -2.97 -15.28 10.57
CA PHE A 145 -3.29 -16.00 9.34
C PHE A 145 -4.61 -16.80 9.41
N GLU A 146 -4.93 -17.40 10.55
CA GLU A 146 -6.24 -18.05 10.77
C GLU A 146 -7.39 -17.05 10.67
N HIS A 147 -7.21 -15.84 11.21
CA HIS A 147 -8.20 -14.76 11.10
C HIS A 147 -8.38 -14.29 9.66
N ILE A 148 -7.29 -14.11 8.93
CA ILE A 148 -7.28 -13.65 7.53
C ILE A 148 -7.82 -14.71 6.57
N ALA A 149 -7.50 -15.99 6.78
CA ALA A 149 -7.91 -17.07 5.90
C ALA A 149 -9.43 -17.23 5.77
N SER A 150 -10.21 -16.75 6.74
CA SER A 150 -11.66 -16.78 6.72
C SER A 150 -12.32 -15.56 6.06
N ARG A 151 -11.55 -14.58 5.58
CA ARG A 151 -12.05 -13.26 5.14
C ARG A 151 -11.56 -12.89 3.76
N ARG A 152 -12.41 -12.19 3.02
CA ARG A 152 -11.97 -11.49 1.80
C ARG A 152 -11.35 -10.16 2.22
N CYS A 153 -10.06 -10.00 1.99
CA CYS A 153 -9.32 -8.82 2.42
C CYS A 153 -8.00 -8.68 1.65
N VAL A 154 -7.36 -7.54 1.81
CA VAL A 154 -5.93 -7.37 1.53
C VAL A 154 -5.17 -7.41 2.85
N LEU A 155 -4.21 -8.33 2.97
CA LEU A 155 -3.25 -8.40 4.08
C LEU A 155 -1.96 -7.73 3.65
N PHE A 156 -1.56 -6.68 4.35
CA PHE A 156 -0.40 -5.87 3.99
C PHE A 156 0.72 -5.98 5.03
N PHE A 157 1.91 -6.27 4.53
CA PHE A 157 3.16 -6.27 5.29
C PHE A 157 4.03 -5.14 4.77
N ASP A 158 4.19 -4.06 5.55
CA ASP A 158 5.12 -2.98 5.21
C ASP A 158 6.53 -3.30 5.71
N GLU A 159 7.55 -2.70 5.13
CA GLU A 159 8.96 -2.84 5.54
C GLU A 159 9.43 -4.29 5.76
N PHE A 160 9.02 -5.20 4.89
CA PHE A 160 9.31 -6.63 5.01
C PHE A 160 10.81 -6.93 5.07
N ASP A 161 11.65 -6.05 4.55
CA ASP A 161 13.10 -6.15 4.62
C ASP A 161 13.65 -6.00 6.05
N THR A 162 12.90 -5.43 7.00
CA THR A 162 13.32 -5.36 8.41
C THR A 162 13.49 -6.75 9.00
N LEU A 163 12.65 -7.71 8.59
CA LEU A 163 12.78 -9.12 8.96
C LEU A 163 14.05 -9.78 8.40
N GLY A 164 14.76 -9.12 7.49
CA GLY A 164 16.01 -9.63 6.89
C GLY A 164 17.27 -8.90 7.34
N LYS A 165 17.14 -7.72 7.96
CA LYS A 165 18.28 -6.85 8.29
C LYS A 165 19.07 -7.23 9.55
N GLU A 166 18.48 -7.92 10.50
CA GLU A 166 19.15 -8.35 11.74
C GLU A 166 20.19 -9.48 11.53
N ARG A 167 20.93 -9.42 10.41
CA ARG A 167 21.92 -10.42 10.01
C ARG A 167 23.29 -10.23 10.66
N GLY A 168 23.43 -9.29 11.63
CA GLY A 168 24.73 -8.95 12.23
C GLY A 168 25.27 -9.92 13.27
N ASP A 169 24.42 -10.57 14.05
CA ASP A 169 24.83 -11.48 15.12
C ASP A 169 24.58 -12.95 14.79
N THR A 170 25.62 -13.75 14.91
CA THR A 170 25.65 -15.16 14.48
C THR A 170 24.67 -16.09 15.24
N HIS A 171 24.20 -15.71 16.41
CA HIS A 171 23.24 -16.49 17.21
C HIS A 171 21.77 -16.12 16.92
N GLU A 172 21.45 -14.87 16.65
CA GLU A 172 20.09 -14.41 16.30
C GLU A 172 19.69 -14.75 14.85
N THR A 173 20.66 -14.93 13.96
CA THR A 173 20.45 -15.21 12.52
C THR A 173 19.60 -16.47 12.27
N GLY A 174 19.67 -17.49 13.14
CA GLY A 174 18.91 -18.72 13.02
C GLY A 174 17.42 -18.56 13.36
N GLU A 175 17.12 -17.74 14.34
CA GLU A 175 15.75 -17.51 14.83
C GLU A 175 14.93 -16.69 13.87
N ILE A 176 15.48 -15.59 13.37
CA ILE A 176 14.84 -14.71 12.38
C ILE A 176 14.56 -15.46 11.09
N LYS A 177 15.49 -16.29 10.62
CA LYS A 177 15.27 -17.15 9.45
C LYS A 177 14.09 -18.12 9.64
N ARG A 178 13.89 -18.66 10.86
CA ARG A 178 12.74 -19.50 11.18
C ARG A 178 11.43 -18.73 11.17
N VAL A 179 11.40 -17.51 11.72
CA VAL A 179 10.22 -16.62 11.68
C VAL A 179 9.86 -16.30 10.25
N VAL A 180 10.82 -15.85 9.43
CA VAL A 180 10.60 -15.56 8.00
C VAL A 180 10.12 -16.80 7.24
N SER A 181 10.73 -17.96 7.49
CA SER A 181 10.30 -19.21 6.85
C SER A 181 8.87 -19.60 7.23
N THR A 182 8.52 -19.45 8.52
CA THR A 182 7.16 -19.70 9.01
C THR A 182 6.17 -18.73 8.39
N LEU A 183 6.49 -17.44 8.35
CA LEU A 183 5.66 -16.40 7.73
C LEU A 183 5.41 -16.72 6.24
N LEU A 184 6.45 -17.08 5.51
CA LEU A 184 6.34 -17.43 4.09
C LEU A 184 5.49 -18.69 3.87
N MET A 185 5.57 -19.71 4.74
CA MET A 185 4.69 -20.87 4.66
C MET A 185 3.23 -20.50 4.92
N GLN A 186 2.98 -19.60 5.88
CA GLN A 186 1.62 -19.13 6.15
C GLN A 186 1.05 -18.31 4.96
N ILE A 187 1.87 -17.46 4.33
CA ILE A 187 1.49 -16.73 3.10
C ILE A 187 1.13 -17.71 1.98
N ASP A 188 1.90 -18.78 1.80
CA ASP A 188 1.63 -19.79 0.77
C ASP A 188 0.33 -20.57 1.03
N ALA A 189 -0.05 -20.73 2.30
CA ALA A 189 -1.24 -21.47 2.71
C ALA A 189 -2.53 -20.63 2.65
N LEU A 190 -2.42 -19.31 2.47
CA LEU A 190 -3.62 -18.45 2.37
C LEU A 190 -4.42 -18.76 1.10
N PRO A 191 -5.74 -18.80 1.21
CA PRO A 191 -6.61 -18.97 0.04
C PRO A 191 -6.57 -17.73 -0.86
N SER A 192 -6.84 -17.92 -2.15
CA SER A 192 -6.76 -16.87 -3.17
C SER A 192 -7.66 -15.65 -2.93
N HIS A 193 -8.71 -15.79 -2.13
CA HIS A 193 -9.58 -14.66 -1.78
C HIS A 193 -8.95 -13.68 -0.76
N ALA A 194 -7.86 -14.06 -0.10
CA ALA A 194 -7.07 -13.19 0.77
C ALA A 194 -5.83 -12.74 0.01
N VAL A 195 -5.84 -11.50 -0.50
CA VAL A 195 -4.71 -10.95 -1.25
C VAL A 195 -3.62 -10.52 -0.29
N THR A 196 -2.44 -11.09 -0.43
CA THR A 196 -1.28 -10.69 0.37
C THR A 196 -0.40 -9.73 -0.41
N VAL A 197 -0.16 -8.55 0.14
CA VAL A 197 0.74 -7.54 -0.40
C VAL A 197 1.89 -7.33 0.57
N VAL A 198 3.10 -7.46 0.09
CA VAL A 198 4.33 -7.27 0.85
C VAL A 198 5.10 -6.11 0.24
N ALA A 199 5.55 -5.16 1.05
CA ALA A 199 6.36 -4.03 0.61
C ALA A 199 7.78 -4.11 1.16
N SER A 200 8.76 -3.79 0.32
CA SER A 200 10.17 -3.68 0.70
C SER A 200 10.80 -2.43 0.14
N ASN A 201 11.58 -1.74 0.98
CA ASN A 201 12.42 -0.62 0.59
C ASN A 201 13.77 -1.09 0.06
N HIS A 202 14.18 -2.30 0.41
CA HIS A 202 15.47 -2.90 0.10
C HIS A 202 15.29 -4.28 -0.55
N PRO A 203 14.78 -4.34 -1.79
CA PRO A 203 14.51 -5.62 -2.47
C PRO A 203 15.75 -6.48 -2.65
N GLU A 204 16.95 -5.87 -2.68
CA GLU A 204 18.26 -6.55 -2.77
C GLU A 204 18.58 -7.38 -1.52
N LEU A 205 17.94 -7.08 -0.38
CA LEU A 205 18.10 -7.85 0.87
C LEU A 205 17.20 -9.08 0.93
N LEU A 206 16.21 -9.17 0.05
CA LEU A 206 15.28 -10.30 0.02
C LEU A 206 15.93 -11.52 -0.65
N ASP A 207 15.85 -12.66 0.02
CA ASP A 207 16.33 -13.94 -0.52
C ASP A 207 15.54 -14.34 -1.78
N ARG A 208 16.18 -15.06 -2.70
CA ARG A 208 15.55 -15.64 -3.90
C ARG A 208 14.34 -16.51 -3.58
N ALA A 209 14.34 -17.18 -2.42
CA ALA A 209 13.22 -17.99 -1.96
C ALA A 209 11.98 -17.13 -1.67
N VAL A 210 12.14 -15.89 -1.15
CA VAL A 210 11.07 -14.92 -0.97
C VAL A 210 10.51 -14.51 -2.32
N TRP A 211 11.38 -14.08 -3.24
CA TRP A 211 10.97 -13.63 -4.57
C TRP A 211 10.10 -14.63 -5.33
N ARG A 212 10.43 -15.93 -5.24
CA ARG A 212 9.72 -17.00 -5.98
C ARG A 212 8.29 -17.22 -5.50
N ARG A 213 7.94 -16.81 -4.29
CA ARG A 213 6.61 -17.03 -3.69
C ARG A 213 5.58 -15.99 -4.16
N PHE A 214 6.04 -14.83 -4.63
CA PHE A 214 5.15 -13.78 -5.12
C PHE A 214 4.91 -13.91 -6.62
N GLN A 215 3.63 -13.98 -6.98
CA GLN A 215 3.18 -14.14 -8.37
C GLN A 215 3.31 -12.84 -9.15
N LEU A 216 3.06 -11.70 -8.47
CA LEU A 216 3.28 -10.36 -9.01
C LEU A 216 4.42 -9.68 -8.25
N ARG A 217 5.33 -9.09 -9.02
CA ARG A 217 6.49 -8.34 -8.50
C ARG A 217 6.48 -7.00 -9.18
N LEU A 218 6.09 -5.98 -8.44
CA LEU A 218 5.86 -4.65 -8.96
C LEU A 218 6.92 -3.71 -8.39
N GLU A 219 7.64 -3.07 -9.28
CA GLU A 219 8.64 -2.07 -8.92
C GLU A 219 8.02 -0.68 -8.98
N LEU A 220 8.16 0.08 -7.90
CA LEU A 220 7.74 1.46 -7.75
C LEU A 220 8.98 2.36 -7.68
N PRO A 221 9.56 2.71 -8.84
CA PRO A 221 10.76 3.55 -8.88
C PRO A 221 10.44 4.98 -8.44
N PRO A 222 11.47 5.79 -8.18
CA PRO A 222 11.29 7.23 -8.02
C PRO A 222 10.53 7.81 -9.22
N PRO A 223 9.65 8.80 -9.01
CA PRO A 223 8.84 9.32 -10.09
C PRO A 223 9.71 9.98 -11.16
N THR A 224 9.42 9.67 -12.41
CA THR A 224 9.97 10.38 -13.55
C THR A 224 9.44 11.80 -13.61
N ARG A 225 10.09 12.66 -14.39
CA ARG A 225 9.59 14.02 -14.64
C ARG A 225 8.15 14.03 -15.17
N SER A 226 7.82 13.14 -16.10
CA SER A 226 6.47 13.04 -16.65
C SER A 226 5.43 12.60 -15.60
N MET A 227 5.82 11.73 -14.68
CA MET A 227 4.96 11.32 -13.58
C MET A 227 4.74 12.45 -12.57
N LEU A 228 5.78 13.24 -12.25
CA LEU A 228 5.62 14.44 -11.42
C LEU A 228 4.76 15.51 -12.11
N GLU A 229 4.92 15.70 -13.43
CA GLU A 229 4.08 16.62 -14.20
C GLU A 229 2.60 16.20 -14.14
N GLU A 230 2.33 14.92 -14.30
CA GLU A 230 0.99 14.35 -14.15
C GLU A 230 0.44 14.54 -12.73
N TRP A 231 1.28 14.30 -11.71
CA TRP A 231 0.91 14.50 -10.32
C TRP A 231 0.55 15.98 -10.05
N PHE A 232 1.36 16.94 -10.53
CA PHE A 232 1.08 18.37 -10.36
C PHE A 232 -0.16 18.82 -11.13
N ARG A 233 -0.44 18.23 -12.29
CA ARG A 233 -1.68 18.47 -13.03
C ARG A 233 -2.89 18.05 -12.18
N ARG A 234 -2.90 16.84 -11.65
CA ARG A 234 -3.96 16.33 -10.76
C ARG A 234 -4.06 17.14 -9.46
N PHE A 235 -2.95 17.61 -8.95
CA PHE A 235 -2.93 18.50 -7.79
C PHE A 235 -3.61 19.83 -8.11
N GLN A 236 -3.33 20.45 -9.24
CA GLN A 236 -3.98 21.67 -9.69
C GLN A 236 -5.49 21.48 -9.87
N ASP A 237 -5.91 20.37 -10.47
CA ASP A 237 -7.33 20.02 -10.63
C ASP A 237 -8.03 19.86 -9.26
N ARG A 238 -7.36 19.27 -8.28
CA ARG A 238 -7.84 19.13 -6.88
C ARG A 238 -7.98 20.48 -6.16
N VAL A 239 -7.06 21.39 -6.40
CA VAL A 239 -7.12 22.77 -5.83
C VAL A 239 -8.24 23.57 -6.45
N GLY A 240 -8.56 23.35 -7.72
CA GLY A 240 -9.62 24.05 -8.47
C GLY A 240 -9.21 25.43 -8.99
N GLU A 241 -7.97 25.86 -8.74
CA GLU A 241 -7.43 27.14 -9.16
C GLU A 241 -6.05 27.01 -9.81
N PRO A 242 -5.67 27.92 -10.73
CA PRO A 242 -4.33 27.93 -11.31
C PRO A 242 -3.24 28.17 -10.25
N LEU A 243 -2.25 27.26 -10.20
CA LEU A 243 -1.10 27.38 -9.28
C LEU A 243 -0.14 28.54 -9.61
N GLY A 244 -0.37 29.24 -10.73
CA GLY A 244 0.52 30.29 -11.24
C GLY A 244 1.82 29.76 -11.88
N TRP A 245 2.02 28.44 -11.87
CA TRP A 245 3.10 27.72 -12.51
C TRP A 245 2.53 26.53 -13.29
N SER A 246 3.09 26.25 -14.47
CA SER A 246 2.66 25.07 -15.20
C SER A 246 3.13 23.79 -14.48
N PRO A 247 2.33 22.69 -14.49
CA PRO A 247 2.74 21.39 -13.93
C PRO A 247 4.12 20.93 -14.39
N ARG A 248 4.45 21.18 -15.66
CA ARG A 248 5.76 20.89 -16.26
C ARG A 248 6.89 21.70 -15.61
N ALA A 249 6.66 22.98 -15.33
CA ALA A 249 7.65 23.83 -14.69
C ALA A 249 7.88 23.43 -13.23
N LEU A 250 6.81 23.05 -12.51
CA LEU A 250 6.92 22.52 -11.15
C LEU A 250 7.71 21.22 -11.14
N ALA A 251 7.39 20.26 -12.03
CA ALA A 251 8.09 18.99 -12.15
C ALA A 251 9.58 19.16 -12.52
N MET A 252 9.94 20.22 -13.23
CA MET A 252 11.33 20.53 -13.51
C MET A 252 12.08 21.06 -12.30
N ARG A 253 11.46 21.97 -11.53
CA ARG A 253 12.08 22.60 -10.36
C ARG A 253 12.17 21.65 -9.17
N LEU A 254 11.24 20.74 -9.05
CA LEU A 254 11.11 19.73 -8.00
C LEU A 254 11.55 18.34 -8.50
N LYS A 255 12.47 18.29 -9.46
CA LYS A 255 13.05 17.04 -9.94
C LYS A 255 13.74 16.28 -8.80
N GLY A 256 13.47 14.99 -8.70
CA GLY A 256 14.07 14.11 -7.69
C GLY A 256 13.23 13.93 -6.42
N LEU A 257 12.09 14.61 -6.31
CA LEU A 257 11.13 14.32 -5.24
C LEU A 257 10.55 12.92 -5.39
N SER A 258 10.34 12.26 -4.26
CA SER A 258 9.41 11.14 -4.14
C SER A 258 7.95 11.64 -4.21
N PHE A 259 7.00 10.73 -4.41
CA PHE A 259 5.57 11.11 -4.35
C PHE A 259 5.14 11.61 -2.97
N ALA A 260 5.71 11.08 -1.88
CA ALA A 260 5.44 11.57 -0.53
C ALA A 260 5.90 13.02 -0.35
N GLU A 261 7.08 13.35 -0.87
CA GLU A 261 7.58 14.73 -0.84
C GLU A 261 6.75 15.67 -1.72
N ALA A 262 6.30 15.19 -2.90
CA ALA A 262 5.38 15.96 -3.74
C ALA A 262 4.04 16.23 -3.03
N GLU A 263 3.48 15.24 -2.33
CA GLU A 263 2.26 15.38 -1.53
C GLU A 263 2.47 16.37 -0.38
N GLN A 264 3.59 16.28 0.34
CA GLN A 264 3.94 17.21 1.40
C GLN A 264 4.07 18.65 0.87
N PHE A 265 4.72 18.84 -0.28
CA PHE A 265 4.78 20.14 -0.95
C PHE A 265 3.38 20.67 -1.27
N GLY A 266 2.53 19.83 -1.86
CA GLY A 266 1.15 20.19 -2.19
C GLY A 266 0.32 20.56 -0.97
N GLU A 267 0.43 19.77 0.12
CA GLU A 267 -0.22 20.09 1.39
C GLU A 267 0.26 21.41 1.99
N ASP A 268 1.56 21.70 1.94
CA ASP A 268 2.10 22.96 2.44
C ASP A 268 1.58 24.16 1.66
N VAL A 269 1.43 24.03 0.34
CA VAL A 269 0.82 25.04 -0.52
C VAL A 269 -0.65 25.22 -0.16
N LEU A 270 -1.41 24.12 -0.04
CA LEU A 270 -2.85 24.15 0.24
C LEU A 270 -3.16 24.72 1.62
N ARG A 271 -2.41 24.30 2.67
CA ARG A 271 -2.56 24.89 4.02
C ARG A 271 -2.39 26.39 4.00
N ARG A 272 -1.35 26.89 3.29
CA ARG A 272 -1.11 28.33 3.23
C ARG A 272 -2.16 29.07 2.42
N HIS A 273 -2.63 28.48 1.34
CA HIS A 273 -3.72 28.99 0.52
C HIS A 273 -5.00 29.17 1.35
N VAL A 274 -5.44 28.11 2.04
CA VAL A 274 -6.65 28.14 2.87
C VAL A 274 -6.56 29.18 4.00
N LEU A 275 -5.41 29.27 4.67
CA LEU A 275 -5.19 30.24 5.75
C LEU A 275 -5.11 31.69 5.28
N ALA A 276 -4.93 31.94 3.97
CA ALA A 276 -4.86 33.28 3.39
C ALA A 276 -6.15 33.72 2.71
N LEU A 277 -7.20 32.89 2.73
CA LEU A 277 -8.51 33.27 2.14
C LEU A 277 -9.13 34.41 2.94
N PRO A 278 -9.91 35.34 2.28
CA PRO A 278 -10.23 35.35 0.84
C PRO A 278 -9.14 35.97 -0.07
N ASP A 279 -8.12 36.66 0.48
CA ASP A 279 -7.10 37.41 -0.26
C ASP A 279 -5.88 36.56 -0.67
N SER A 280 -6.09 35.28 -0.91
CA SER A 280 -5.03 34.36 -1.24
C SER A 280 -4.40 34.60 -2.61
N ASN A 281 -3.06 34.66 -2.67
CA ASN A 281 -2.31 34.67 -3.93
C ASN A 281 -1.55 33.36 -4.08
N LEU A 282 -2.18 32.40 -4.76
CA LEU A 282 -1.67 31.05 -4.89
C LEU A 282 -0.30 31.01 -5.60
N LYS A 283 -0.10 31.84 -6.62
CA LYS A 283 1.19 31.95 -7.33
C LYS A 283 2.33 32.33 -6.38
N ARG A 284 2.13 33.37 -5.55
CA ARG A 284 3.14 33.83 -4.57
C ARG A 284 3.40 32.77 -3.50
N ILE A 285 2.34 32.06 -3.08
CA ILE A 285 2.48 30.97 -2.12
C ILE A 285 3.36 29.86 -2.70
N VAL A 286 3.08 29.43 -3.94
CA VAL A 286 3.87 28.41 -4.64
C VAL A 286 5.33 28.85 -4.80
N GLU A 287 5.59 30.10 -5.19
CA GLU A 287 6.95 30.65 -5.32
C GLU A 287 7.71 30.59 -4.00
N THR A 288 7.12 31.08 -2.91
CA THR A 288 7.74 31.03 -1.58
C THR A 288 8.02 29.60 -1.13
N ARG A 289 7.12 28.66 -1.40
CA ARG A 289 7.32 27.23 -1.06
C ARG A 289 8.39 26.58 -1.92
N LEU A 290 8.48 26.89 -3.20
CA LEU A 290 9.54 26.43 -4.08
C LEU A 290 10.93 26.84 -3.57
N GLU A 291 11.10 28.11 -3.17
CA GLU A 291 12.35 28.61 -2.61
C GLU A 291 12.73 27.85 -1.33
N ALA A 292 11.79 27.69 -0.40
CA ALA A 292 12.01 26.97 0.84
C ALA A 292 12.38 25.49 0.61
N TRP A 293 11.76 24.83 -0.37
CA TRP A 293 12.07 23.45 -0.71
C TRP A 293 13.42 23.28 -1.39
N GLN A 294 13.81 24.21 -2.25
CA GLN A 294 15.14 24.20 -2.86
C GLN A 294 16.26 24.35 -1.83
N GLN A 295 16.06 25.17 -0.78
CA GLN A 295 17.01 25.30 0.32
C GLN A 295 17.17 24.02 1.13
N ARG A 296 16.12 23.22 1.31
CA ARG A 296 16.20 21.91 2.00
C ARG A 296 17.14 20.92 1.31
N PHE A 297 17.24 20.97 -0.02
CA PHE A 297 18.14 20.09 -0.80
C PHE A 297 19.59 20.55 -0.83
N THR A 298 19.86 21.82 -0.49
CA THR A 298 21.23 22.33 -0.38
C THR A 298 21.87 22.00 0.99
N VAL A 299 21.07 21.71 2.00
CA VAL A 299 21.53 21.24 3.32
C VAL A 299 21.47 19.71 3.35
N ARG A 300 22.32 19.02 2.58
CA ARG A 300 22.65 17.62 2.88
C ARG A 300 23.53 17.63 4.12
N PRO A 301 23.34 16.76 5.13
CA PRO A 301 24.33 16.58 6.17
C PRO A 301 25.62 16.12 5.47
N ASP A 302 26.66 16.90 5.68
CA ASP A 302 28.01 16.67 5.12
C ASP A 302 28.42 15.22 5.39
N GLU A 303 29.05 14.61 4.39
CA GLU A 303 29.91 13.44 4.56
C GLU A 303 30.88 13.70 5.74
N PRO A 304 31.14 12.71 6.61
CA PRO A 304 32.03 12.91 7.74
C PRO A 304 33.39 13.40 7.22
N THR A 305 33.75 14.60 7.62
CA THR A 305 35.03 15.22 7.38
C THR A 305 36.10 14.20 7.74
N ARG A 306 36.82 13.69 6.75
CA ARG A 306 38.06 12.93 6.97
C ARG A 306 39.02 13.85 7.72
N MET A 307 39.11 13.70 9.05
CA MET A 307 40.19 14.21 9.84
C MET A 307 41.49 13.59 9.32
N THR A 308 42.22 14.36 8.57
CA THR A 308 43.61 14.10 8.22
C THR A 308 44.39 14.09 9.53
N GLU A 309 44.71 12.91 10.06
CA GLU A 309 45.76 12.75 11.05
C GLU A 309 47.07 13.20 10.43
N ARG A 310 47.49 14.40 10.76
CA ARG A 310 48.92 14.79 10.68
C ARG A 310 49.59 14.15 11.90
N ILE A 311 50.20 13.01 11.69
CA ILE A 311 51.25 12.52 12.59
C ILE A 311 52.41 13.47 12.39
N GLN A 312 52.70 14.23 13.43
CA GLN A 312 53.94 14.93 13.57
C GLN A 312 55.00 13.92 14.04
N ASP A 313 55.96 13.67 13.18
CA ASP A 313 57.28 13.19 13.60
C ASP A 313 57.93 14.23 14.50
N SER A 314 58.34 13.86 15.70
CA SER A 314 59.46 14.32 16.46
C SER A 314 59.77 13.34 17.59
#